data_2e6eaf53f34843dce2380c73dc470487
#
_entry.id   2e6eaf53f34843dce2380c73dc470487
#
_cell.length_a   1.000
_cell.length_b   1.000
_cell.length_c   1.000
_cell.angle_alpha   90.00
_cell.angle_beta   90.00
_cell.angle_gamma   90.00
#
_symmetry.space_group_name_H-M   'P 1'
#
loop_
_entity.id
_entity.type
_entity.pdbx_description
1 polymer ?
#
loop_
_entity_poly.entity_id
_entity_poly.type
_entity_poly.pdbx_seq_one_letter_code
_entity_poly.pdbx_strand_id
1 'polypeptide(L)'
;VYDVVDDEGIYCIVMELVEGITLKQYIEQNGRLNMETAINFSIQIASGLEAAHENHIIHRDIKPQNIIVSKNGNIKVTDFGIAKAASSNTLTSGAMGSVHYISPEQARGGYSDERSDIYSLGITMYEMVTGRVPFEGDNNVSVALMHIQNEMIPPRQYYPDIYSSFEKIILKATQKKPERRYLTASALIADLKRVQNNPNIDIVVAPTSITNSPTQEWTKEDVQAIRNGSANRDLYSQPYENPPVSQEMGEIRPIGYNSTPQANNGRINELLQEDDDEWEEDDYEPEPQPK
;
A
#
# COMPACT_ATOMS: atom_id res chain seq x y z
N VAL A 1 -10.10 18.44 -7.15
CA VAL A 1 -9.71 19.77 -6.71
C VAL A 1 -9.77 20.69 -7.91
N TYR A 2 -10.47 21.83 -7.78
CA TYR A 2 -10.59 22.83 -8.83
C TYR A 2 -9.57 23.94 -8.68
N ASP A 3 -9.29 24.35 -7.43
CA ASP A 3 -8.39 25.46 -7.15
C ASP A 3 -7.83 25.37 -5.72
N VAL A 4 -6.72 26.07 -5.50
CA VAL A 4 -6.14 26.32 -4.17
C VAL A 4 -5.91 27.82 -4.05
N VAL A 5 -6.60 28.45 -3.11
CA VAL A 5 -6.58 29.90 -2.92
C VAL A 5 -5.90 30.22 -1.59
N ASP A 6 -4.99 31.18 -1.61
CA ASP A 6 -4.43 31.83 -0.42
C ASP A 6 -5.07 33.21 -0.30
N ASP A 7 -5.93 33.41 0.69
CA ASP A 7 -6.60 34.67 0.94
C ASP A 7 -6.22 35.16 2.36
N GLU A 8 -5.37 36.16 2.44
CA GLU A 8 -4.89 36.78 3.69
C GLU A 8 -4.35 35.77 4.73
N GLY A 9 -3.64 34.72 4.27
CA GLY A 9 -3.08 33.67 5.14
C GLY A 9 -4.07 32.54 5.47
N ILE A 10 -5.26 32.54 4.87
CA ILE A 10 -6.21 31.42 4.92
C ILE A 10 -6.06 30.60 3.65
N TYR A 11 -5.60 29.35 3.78
CA TYR A 11 -5.49 28.43 2.62
C TYR A 11 -6.82 27.69 2.43
N CYS A 12 -7.45 27.94 1.28
CA CYS A 12 -8.71 27.29 0.89
C CYS A 12 -8.49 26.35 -0.27
N ILE A 13 -9.02 25.13 -0.18
CA ILE A 13 -9.05 24.18 -1.27
C ILE A 13 -10.47 24.14 -1.83
N VAL A 14 -10.63 24.54 -3.11
CA VAL A 14 -11.89 24.45 -3.84
C VAL A 14 -11.98 23.09 -4.51
N MET A 15 -12.99 22.31 -4.16
CA MET A 15 -13.14 20.95 -4.68
C MET A 15 -14.59 20.65 -5.08
N GLU A 16 -14.77 19.59 -5.87
CA GLU A 16 -16.09 19.08 -6.23
C GLU A 16 -16.88 18.72 -4.96
N LEU A 17 -18.13 19.20 -4.91
CA LEU A 17 -19.10 18.72 -3.93
C LEU A 17 -19.64 17.37 -4.40
N VAL A 18 -19.36 16.32 -3.63
CA VAL A 18 -19.86 14.97 -3.91
C VAL A 18 -21.07 14.71 -3.00
N GLU A 19 -22.25 14.63 -3.62
CA GLU A 19 -23.47 14.26 -2.90
C GLU A 19 -23.53 12.75 -2.65
N GLY A 20 -23.65 12.35 -1.39
CA GLY A 20 -23.71 10.95 -0.99
C GLY A 20 -23.47 10.75 0.48
N ILE A 21 -23.30 9.50 0.87
CA ILE A 21 -22.88 9.11 2.23
C ILE A 21 -21.55 8.38 2.15
N THR A 22 -20.80 8.34 3.24
CA THR A 22 -19.56 7.56 3.27
C THR A 22 -19.85 6.06 3.15
N LEU A 23 -18.94 5.31 2.56
CA LEU A 23 -19.05 3.84 2.54
C LEU A 23 -19.13 3.28 3.97
N LYS A 24 -18.52 3.93 4.95
CA LYS A 24 -18.63 3.57 6.37
C LYS A 24 -20.10 3.62 6.83
N GLN A 25 -20.75 4.76 6.59
CA GLN A 25 -22.17 4.94 6.91
C GLN A 25 -23.05 3.94 6.14
N TYR A 26 -22.71 3.68 4.88
CA TYR A 26 -23.43 2.71 4.05
C TYR A 26 -23.34 1.29 4.64
N ILE A 27 -22.14 0.86 5.09
CA ILE A 27 -21.95 -0.44 5.76
C ILE A 27 -22.73 -0.48 7.08
N GLU A 28 -22.65 0.57 7.89
CA GLU A 28 -23.35 0.64 9.19
C GLU A 28 -24.88 0.55 9.05
N GLN A 29 -25.43 1.17 8.00
CA GLN A 29 -26.88 1.14 7.72
C GLN A 29 -27.36 -0.22 7.18
N ASN A 30 -26.54 -0.89 6.39
CA ASN A 30 -26.93 -2.13 5.69
C ASN A 30 -26.36 -3.40 6.36
N GLY A 31 -25.47 -3.28 7.36
CA GLY A 31 -24.65 -4.36 7.87
C GLY A 31 -23.61 -4.78 6.83
N ARG A 32 -23.49 -6.09 6.56
CA ARG A 32 -22.62 -6.57 5.48
C ARG A 32 -23.28 -6.38 4.10
N LEU A 33 -22.47 -6.10 3.10
CA LEU A 33 -22.95 -5.95 1.73
C LEU A 33 -23.13 -7.31 1.04
N ASN A 34 -24.06 -7.38 0.11
CA ASN A 34 -24.15 -8.54 -0.78
C ASN A 34 -22.96 -8.58 -1.75
N MET A 35 -22.69 -9.75 -2.31
CA MET A 35 -21.51 -9.99 -3.14
C MET A 35 -21.46 -9.12 -4.40
N GLU A 36 -22.60 -8.92 -5.06
CA GLU A 36 -22.68 -8.10 -6.28
C GLU A 36 -22.29 -6.64 -5.99
N THR A 37 -22.87 -6.05 -4.95
CA THR A 37 -22.55 -4.69 -4.51
C THR A 37 -21.09 -4.57 -4.08
N ALA A 38 -20.59 -5.52 -3.28
CA ALA A 38 -19.21 -5.50 -2.80
C ALA A 38 -18.20 -5.58 -3.94
N ILE A 39 -18.42 -6.44 -4.93
CA ILE A 39 -17.56 -6.58 -6.11
C ILE A 39 -17.61 -5.30 -6.95
N ASN A 40 -18.80 -4.76 -7.20
CA ASN A 40 -18.97 -3.54 -7.99
C ASN A 40 -18.27 -2.35 -7.33
N PHE A 41 -18.46 -2.14 -6.03
CA PHE A 41 -17.79 -1.07 -5.29
C PHE A 41 -16.28 -1.26 -5.30
N SER A 42 -15.80 -2.49 -5.11
CA SER A 42 -14.37 -2.79 -5.17
C SER A 42 -13.73 -2.43 -6.52
N ILE A 43 -14.42 -2.73 -7.62
CA ILE A 43 -13.96 -2.37 -8.97
C ILE A 43 -13.89 -0.85 -9.12
N GLN A 44 -14.93 -0.12 -8.69
CA GLN A 44 -14.95 1.33 -8.82
C GLN A 44 -13.86 2.01 -7.95
N ILE A 45 -13.67 1.55 -6.71
CA ILE A 45 -12.59 2.06 -5.84
C ILE A 45 -11.22 1.79 -6.47
N ALA A 46 -10.99 0.55 -6.92
CA ALA A 46 -9.74 0.18 -7.56
C ALA A 46 -9.49 0.98 -8.84
N SER A 47 -10.53 1.31 -9.63
CA SER A 47 -10.39 2.17 -10.82
C SER A 47 -10.02 3.62 -10.45
N GLY A 48 -10.54 4.14 -9.34
CA GLY A 48 -10.11 5.44 -8.81
C GLY A 48 -8.64 5.44 -8.38
N LEU A 49 -8.19 4.34 -7.74
CA LEU A 49 -6.78 4.16 -7.38
C LEU A 49 -5.89 4.00 -8.62
N GLU A 50 -6.31 3.24 -9.63
CA GLU A 50 -5.58 3.08 -10.88
C GLU A 50 -5.28 4.44 -11.51
N ALA A 51 -6.30 5.29 -11.65
CA ALA A 51 -6.15 6.63 -12.21
C ALA A 51 -5.20 7.53 -11.38
N ALA A 52 -5.20 7.40 -10.06
CA ALA A 52 -4.26 8.11 -9.18
C ALA A 52 -2.82 7.59 -9.33
N HIS A 53 -2.65 6.27 -9.33
CA HIS A 53 -1.35 5.61 -9.45
C HIS A 53 -0.68 5.89 -10.81
N GLU A 54 -1.44 5.94 -11.91
CA GLU A 54 -0.94 6.36 -13.23
C GLU A 54 -0.38 7.78 -13.23
N ASN A 55 -0.86 8.65 -12.32
CA ASN A 55 -0.36 9.99 -12.09
C ASN A 55 0.66 10.07 -10.93
N HIS A 56 1.21 8.93 -10.49
CA HIS A 56 2.18 8.83 -9.39
C HIS A 56 1.66 9.36 -8.05
N ILE A 57 0.34 9.33 -7.83
CA ILE A 57 -0.30 9.75 -6.59
C ILE A 57 -0.68 8.51 -5.80
N ILE A 58 -0.08 8.36 -4.62
CA ILE A 58 -0.42 7.31 -3.66
C ILE A 58 -1.39 7.90 -2.62
N HIS A 59 -2.51 7.23 -2.39
CA HIS A 59 -3.56 7.76 -1.50
C HIS A 59 -3.16 7.69 -0.01
N ARG A 60 -2.59 6.58 0.45
CA ARG A 60 -2.06 6.32 1.81
C ARG A 60 -3.09 6.30 2.96
N ASP A 61 -4.36 6.53 2.69
CA ASP A 61 -5.43 6.55 3.70
C ASP A 61 -6.76 6.00 3.16
N ILE A 62 -6.69 4.92 2.38
CA ILE A 62 -7.88 4.22 1.89
C ILE A 62 -8.61 3.57 3.06
N LYS A 63 -9.86 3.97 3.22
CA LYS A 63 -10.78 3.48 4.26
C LYS A 63 -12.23 3.86 3.89
N PRO A 64 -13.24 3.19 4.44
CA PRO A 64 -14.64 3.48 4.11
C PRO A 64 -15.09 4.91 4.39
N GLN A 65 -14.44 5.63 5.31
CA GLN A 65 -14.75 7.04 5.60
C GLN A 65 -14.34 7.98 4.45
N ASN A 66 -13.31 7.62 3.69
CA ASN A 66 -12.78 8.41 2.56
C ASN A 66 -13.33 7.96 1.21
N ILE A 67 -14.42 7.20 1.22
CA ILE A 67 -15.11 6.71 0.03
C ILE A 67 -16.55 7.14 0.11
N ILE A 68 -17.02 7.90 -0.87
CA ILE A 68 -18.39 8.40 -0.95
C ILE A 68 -19.19 7.50 -1.90
N VAL A 69 -20.36 7.08 -1.43
CA VAL A 69 -21.37 6.35 -2.21
C VAL A 69 -22.46 7.34 -2.57
N SER A 70 -22.61 7.65 -3.86
CA SER A 70 -23.67 8.51 -4.35
C SER A 70 -25.02 7.79 -4.36
N LYS A 71 -26.11 8.56 -4.48
CA LYS A 71 -27.49 8.00 -4.59
C LYS A 71 -27.66 7.03 -5.75
N ASN A 72 -26.83 7.16 -6.79
CA ASN A 72 -26.88 6.31 -7.98
C ASN A 72 -25.95 5.09 -7.89
N GLY A 73 -25.30 4.86 -6.73
CA GLY A 73 -24.37 3.76 -6.54
C GLY A 73 -22.98 3.99 -7.16
N ASN A 74 -22.68 5.22 -7.57
CA ASN A 74 -21.34 5.57 -8.03
C ASN A 74 -20.44 5.84 -6.83
N ILE A 75 -19.19 5.39 -6.94
CA ILE A 75 -18.18 5.54 -5.91
C ILE A 75 -17.23 6.68 -6.28
N LYS A 76 -16.90 7.51 -5.29
CA LYS A 76 -15.80 8.47 -5.37
C LYS A 76 -14.84 8.29 -4.20
N VAL A 77 -13.55 8.18 -4.51
CA VAL A 77 -12.48 8.20 -3.53
C VAL A 77 -12.11 9.66 -3.26
N THR A 78 -12.06 10.05 -1.99
CA THR A 78 -11.82 11.40 -1.52
C THR A 78 -10.67 11.43 -0.53
N ASP A 79 -10.21 12.63 -0.16
CA ASP A 79 -9.22 12.85 0.91
C ASP A 79 -7.90 12.10 0.69
N PHE A 80 -7.32 12.29 -0.51
CA PHE A 80 -5.97 11.81 -0.79
C PHE A 80 -4.99 12.31 0.27
N GLY A 81 -4.32 11.39 0.97
CA GLY A 81 -3.55 11.61 2.21
C GLY A 81 -2.29 12.47 2.04
N ILE A 82 -2.40 13.64 1.43
CA ILE A 82 -1.31 14.58 1.19
C ILE A 82 -0.63 14.99 2.50
N ALA A 83 -1.40 15.12 3.59
CA ALA A 83 -0.89 15.50 4.91
C ALA A 83 -0.06 14.41 5.60
N LYS A 84 -0.22 13.13 5.25
CA LYS A 84 0.54 12.02 5.85
C LYS A 84 1.95 11.85 5.25
N ALA A 85 2.24 12.50 4.12
CA ALA A 85 3.56 12.46 3.51
C ALA A 85 4.63 13.24 4.31
N ALA A 86 4.22 14.19 5.14
CA ALA A 86 5.11 15.12 5.84
C ALA A 86 5.36 14.78 7.33
N SER A 87 4.60 13.86 7.95
CA SER A 87 4.76 13.56 9.38
C SER A 87 5.19 12.12 9.63
N SER A 88 6.42 11.97 10.11
CA SER A 88 6.98 10.70 10.60
C SER A 88 6.31 10.15 11.89
N ASN A 89 5.31 10.84 12.43
CA ASN A 89 4.64 10.50 13.70
C ASN A 89 3.18 10.03 13.51
N THR A 90 2.92 9.15 12.55
CA THR A 90 1.56 8.71 12.19
C THR A 90 0.82 7.94 13.31
N LEU A 91 1.52 7.37 14.27
CA LEU A 91 0.93 6.58 15.37
C LEU A 91 0.50 7.41 16.58
N THR A 92 1.00 8.64 16.75
CA THR A 92 0.76 9.47 17.94
C THR A 92 -0.24 10.60 17.74
N SER A 93 -0.49 11.04 16.52
CA SER A 93 -1.45 12.13 16.25
C SER A 93 -2.81 11.59 15.80
N GLY A 94 -3.71 11.39 16.74
CA GLY A 94 -5.14 11.70 16.74
C GLY A 94 -6.08 11.17 15.66
N ALA A 95 -5.69 10.40 14.69
CA ALA A 95 -6.62 9.82 13.72
C ALA A 95 -7.18 8.48 14.25
N MET A 96 -8.06 8.57 15.24
CA MET A 96 -8.86 7.45 15.74
C MET A 96 -9.66 6.86 14.55
N GLY A 97 -9.31 5.64 14.14
CA GLY A 97 -9.99 4.93 13.04
C GLY A 97 -9.13 4.59 11.80
N SER A 98 -8.10 5.38 11.46
CA SER A 98 -7.24 5.07 10.30
C SER A 98 -6.34 3.85 10.50
N VAL A 99 -6.03 3.48 11.74
CA VAL A 99 -5.13 2.37 12.06
C VAL A 99 -5.69 1.01 11.61
N HIS A 100 -7.01 0.86 11.56
CA HIS A 100 -7.66 -0.39 11.16
C HIS A 100 -7.45 -0.79 9.70
N TYR A 101 -6.96 0.14 8.87
CA TYR A 101 -6.75 -0.07 7.42
C TYR A 101 -5.28 0.11 7.02
N ILE A 102 -4.40 0.36 7.99
CA ILE A 102 -2.99 0.64 7.74
C ILE A 102 -2.27 -0.56 7.16
N SER A 103 -1.41 -0.35 6.17
CA SER A 103 -0.59 -1.45 5.66
C SER A 103 0.56 -1.80 6.62
N PRO A 104 1.08 -3.05 6.59
CA PRO A 104 2.19 -3.46 7.45
C PRO A 104 3.43 -2.59 7.33
N GLU A 105 3.76 -2.13 6.12
CA GLU A 105 4.89 -1.23 5.87
C GLU A 105 4.66 0.17 6.45
N GLN A 106 3.44 0.72 6.32
CA GLN A 106 3.08 1.98 6.96
C GLN A 106 3.12 1.88 8.49
N ALA A 107 2.62 0.77 9.05
CA ALA A 107 2.65 0.53 10.49
C ALA A 107 4.08 0.45 11.05
N ARG A 108 5.07 0.04 10.22
CA ARG A 108 6.51 0.06 10.56
C ARG A 108 7.19 1.41 10.33
N GLY A 109 6.46 2.42 9.83
CA GLY A 109 7.06 3.70 9.41
C GLY A 109 7.90 3.60 8.14
N GLY A 110 7.67 2.56 7.32
CA GLY A 110 8.39 2.32 6.08
C GLY A 110 7.81 3.07 4.89
N TYR A 111 8.47 2.89 3.74
CA TYR A 111 8.02 3.49 2.47
C TYR A 111 6.70 2.87 2.00
N SER A 112 5.77 3.74 1.61
CA SER A 112 4.46 3.38 1.05
C SER A 112 4.44 3.60 -0.46
N ASP A 113 4.01 2.60 -1.19
CA ASP A 113 3.75 2.66 -2.62
C ASP A 113 2.30 2.26 -2.95
N GLU A 114 1.98 2.07 -4.23
CA GLU A 114 0.67 1.66 -4.73
C GLU A 114 0.12 0.41 -4.03
N ARG A 115 0.99 -0.52 -3.63
CA ARG A 115 0.64 -1.77 -2.96
C ARG A 115 0.17 -1.56 -1.52
N SER A 116 0.47 -0.40 -0.91
CA SER A 116 -0.09 0.00 0.38
C SER A 116 -1.58 0.33 0.26
N ASP A 117 -1.98 1.05 -0.80
CA ASP A 117 -3.38 1.35 -1.09
C ASP A 117 -4.17 0.07 -1.42
N ILE A 118 -3.56 -0.87 -2.15
CA ILE A 118 -4.15 -2.18 -2.46
C ILE A 118 -4.41 -2.98 -1.18
N TYR A 119 -3.49 -2.93 -0.20
CA TYR A 119 -3.71 -3.56 1.10
C TYR A 119 -4.90 -2.94 1.84
N SER A 120 -4.95 -1.62 1.94
CA SER A 120 -6.03 -0.89 2.60
C SER A 120 -7.39 -1.13 1.91
N LEU A 121 -7.41 -1.23 0.59
CA LEU A 121 -8.60 -1.65 -0.16
C LEU A 121 -8.97 -3.10 0.18
N GLY A 122 -8.01 -4.01 0.35
CA GLY A 122 -8.25 -5.38 0.79
C GLY A 122 -8.96 -5.45 2.16
N ILE A 123 -8.54 -4.62 3.11
CA ILE A 123 -9.19 -4.49 4.42
C ILE A 123 -10.60 -3.90 4.27
N THR A 124 -10.77 -2.90 3.41
CA THR A 124 -12.08 -2.31 3.09
C THR A 124 -13.02 -3.35 2.47
N MET A 125 -12.53 -4.17 1.53
CA MET A 125 -13.31 -5.28 0.95
C MET A 125 -13.73 -6.30 2.02
N TYR A 126 -12.83 -6.62 2.96
CA TYR A 126 -13.15 -7.49 4.08
C TYR A 126 -14.32 -6.93 4.89
N GLU A 127 -14.25 -5.64 5.28
CA GLU A 127 -15.31 -5.00 6.05
C GLU A 127 -16.63 -4.93 5.28
N MET A 128 -16.61 -4.65 3.99
CA MET A 128 -17.82 -4.65 3.16
C MET A 128 -18.59 -5.97 3.25
N VAL A 129 -17.91 -7.12 3.22
CA VAL A 129 -18.59 -8.43 3.18
C VAL A 129 -18.80 -9.07 4.54
N THR A 130 -18.15 -8.55 5.60
CA THR A 130 -18.29 -9.09 6.96
C THR A 130 -18.97 -8.13 7.92
N GLY A 131 -19.07 -6.83 7.60
CA GLY A 131 -19.56 -5.79 8.50
C GLY A 131 -18.59 -5.44 9.64
N ARG A 132 -17.36 -5.98 9.63
CA ARG A 132 -16.35 -5.77 10.67
C ARG A 132 -14.95 -5.68 10.10
N VAL A 133 -14.06 -5.01 10.80
CA VAL A 133 -12.63 -5.01 10.47
C VAL A 133 -11.97 -6.32 10.90
N PRO A 134 -10.87 -6.78 10.23
CA PRO A 134 -10.22 -8.04 10.59
C PRO A 134 -9.42 -7.99 11.90
N PHE A 135 -9.00 -6.79 12.33
CA PHE A 135 -8.18 -6.59 13.53
C PHE A 135 -8.78 -5.50 14.41
N GLU A 136 -9.06 -5.85 15.66
CA GLU A 136 -9.54 -4.97 16.71
C GLU A 136 -8.62 -5.12 17.94
N GLY A 137 -8.40 -4.03 18.67
CA GLY A 137 -7.54 -4.04 19.85
C GLY A 137 -7.79 -2.84 20.75
N ASP A 138 -7.25 -2.88 21.96
CA ASP A 138 -7.50 -1.88 23.01
C ASP A 138 -6.91 -0.50 22.69
N ASN A 139 -5.98 -0.41 21.76
CA ASN A 139 -5.34 0.81 21.33
C ASN A 139 -4.77 0.70 19.91
N ASN A 140 -4.44 1.85 19.32
CA ASN A 140 -3.91 1.93 17.95
C ASN A 140 -2.61 1.14 17.74
N VAL A 141 -1.75 1.04 18.75
CA VAL A 141 -0.48 0.32 18.64
C VAL A 141 -0.73 -1.18 18.53
N SER A 142 -1.66 -1.74 19.34
CA SER A 142 -2.01 -3.15 19.27
C SER A 142 -2.62 -3.53 17.92
N VAL A 143 -3.51 -2.68 17.36
CA VAL A 143 -4.08 -2.90 16.01
C VAL A 143 -3.00 -2.82 14.94
N ALA A 144 -2.09 -1.83 15.00
CA ALA A 144 -0.96 -1.74 14.07
C ALA A 144 -0.06 -2.98 14.11
N LEU A 145 0.23 -3.51 15.31
CA LEU A 145 1.00 -4.75 15.47
C LEU A 145 0.28 -5.96 14.86
N MET A 146 -1.04 -6.04 14.97
CA MET A 146 -1.82 -7.11 14.34
C MET A 146 -1.72 -7.04 12.80
N HIS A 147 -1.74 -5.86 12.19
CA HIS A 147 -1.50 -5.71 10.76
C HIS A 147 -0.10 -6.21 10.35
N ILE A 148 0.90 -6.06 11.22
CA ILE A 148 2.27 -6.51 10.96
C ILE A 148 2.42 -8.04 11.10
N GLN A 149 1.79 -8.65 12.13
CA GLN A 149 2.15 -10.00 12.61
C GLN A 149 1.03 -11.02 12.47
N ASN A 150 -0.24 -10.61 12.66
CA ASN A 150 -1.33 -11.57 12.78
C ASN A 150 -1.93 -11.91 11.41
N GLU A 151 -2.24 -13.18 11.20
CA GLU A 151 -3.08 -13.60 10.07
C GLU A 151 -4.53 -13.19 10.32
N MET A 152 -5.23 -12.76 9.26
CA MET A 152 -6.65 -12.46 9.39
C MET A 152 -7.48 -13.73 9.35
N ILE A 153 -8.59 -13.72 10.07
CA ILE A 153 -9.59 -14.78 9.97
C ILE A 153 -10.24 -14.67 8.58
N PRO A 154 -10.21 -15.73 7.74
CA PRO A 154 -10.84 -15.70 6.43
C PRO A 154 -12.33 -15.30 6.51
N PRO A 155 -12.83 -14.40 5.62
CA PRO A 155 -14.22 -13.94 5.67
C PRO A 155 -15.27 -15.05 5.68
N ARG A 156 -15.03 -16.14 4.98
CA ARG A 156 -15.93 -17.30 4.90
C ARG A 156 -16.05 -18.10 6.19
N GLN A 157 -15.16 -17.90 7.15
CA GLN A 157 -15.33 -18.47 8.49
C GLN A 157 -16.51 -17.81 9.24
N TYR A 158 -16.81 -16.55 8.93
CA TYR A 158 -17.98 -15.86 9.48
C TYR A 158 -19.20 -16.06 8.60
N TYR A 159 -19.03 -15.99 7.28
CA TYR A 159 -20.12 -16.02 6.30
C TYR A 159 -19.77 -16.95 5.13
N PRO A 160 -20.15 -18.24 5.19
CA PRO A 160 -19.80 -19.24 4.16
C PRO A 160 -20.38 -18.95 2.76
N ASP A 161 -21.37 -18.06 2.65
CA ASP A 161 -21.99 -17.61 1.41
C ASP A 161 -21.14 -16.61 0.61
N ILE A 162 -20.05 -16.07 1.21
CA ILE A 162 -19.08 -15.25 0.48
C ILE A 162 -18.41 -16.12 -0.60
N TYR A 163 -18.27 -15.57 -1.82
CA TYR A 163 -17.61 -16.27 -2.91
C TYR A 163 -16.14 -16.62 -2.55
N SER A 164 -15.79 -17.89 -2.71
CA SER A 164 -14.42 -18.37 -2.44
C SER A 164 -13.37 -17.60 -3.28
N SER A 165 -13.73 -17.24 -4.51
CA SER A 165 -12.90 -16.41 -5.39
C SER A 165 -12.67 -15.01 -4.83
N PHE A 166 -13.70 -14.37 -4.28
CA PHE A 166 -13.58 -13.02 -3.69
C PHE A 166 -12.79 -13.05 -2.38
N GLU A 167 -13.00 -14.06 -1.53
CA GLU A 167 -12.15 -14.30 -0.35
C GLU A 167 -10.67 -14.39 -0.75
N LYS A 168 -10.36 -15.15 -1.81
CA LYS A 168 -8.98 -15.27 -2.31
C LYS A 168 -8.41 -13.93 -2.78
N ILE A 169 -9.23 -13.06 -3.41
CA ILE A 169 -8.81 -11.70 -3.77
C ILE A 169 -8.47 -10.90 -2.52
N ILE A 170 -9.34 -10.92 -1.49
CA ILE A 170 -9.08 -10.24 -0.21
C ILE A 170 -7.77 -10.73 0.41
N LEU A 171 -7.60 -12.05 0.54
CA LEU A 171 -6.40 -12.66 1.12
C LEU A 171 -5.13 -12.34 0.33
N LYS A 172 -5.21 -12.23 -1.00
CA LYS A 172 -4.09 -11.82 -1.85
C LYS A 172 -3.76 -10.32 -1.69
N ALA A 173 -4.77 -9.46 -1.71
CA ALA A 173 -4.58 -8.02 -1.52
C ALA A 173 -3.97 -7.69 -0.14
N THR A 174 -4.31 -8.47 0.89
CA THR A 174 -3.89 -8.26 2.29
C THR A 174 -2.66 -9.06 2.71
N GLN A 175 -1.89 -9.60 1.77
CA GLN A 175 -0.62 -10.24 2.08
C GLN A 175 0.33 -9.29 2.83
N LYS A 176 1.04 -9.79 3.85
CA LYS A 176 1.93 -8.97 4.67
C LYS A 176 3.08 -8.37 3.88
N LYS A 177 3.65 -9.15 2.95
CA LYS A 177 4.72 -8.72 2.05
C LYS A 177 4.14 -8.06 0.80
N PRO A 178 4.50 -6.80 0.48
CA PRO A 178 3.96 -6.10 -0.70
C PRO A 178 4.15 -6.86 -2.02
N GLU A 179 5.27 -7.57 -2.19
CA GLU A 179 5.56 -8.35 -3.39
C GLU A 179 4.66 -9.59 -3.58
N ARG A 180 3.89 -9.97 -2.57
CA ARG A 180 2.92 -11.07 -2.65
C ARG A 180 1.49 -10.60 -2.92
N ARG A 181 1.27 -9.29 -2.93
CA ARG A 181 -0.02 -8.67 -3.26
C ARG A 181 -0.22 -8.57 -4.77
N TYR A 182 -1.29 -7.91 -5.17
CA TYR A 182 -1.38 -7.36 -6.52
C TYR A 182 -0.33 -6.26 -6.67
N LEU A 183 0.39 -6.26 -7.79
CA LEU A 183 1.43 -5.27 -8.04
C LEU A 183 0.85 -3.94 -8.50
N THR A 184 -0.34 -3.97 -9.13
CA THR A 184 -1.05 -2.79 -9.64
C THR A 184 -2.54 -2.89 -9.36
N ALA A 185 -3.23 -1.75 -9.34
CA ALA A 185 -4.68 -1.69 -9.26
C ALA A 185 -5.34 -2.37 -10.46
N SER A 186 -4.77 -2.25 -11.66
CA SER A 186 -5.23 -2.92 -12.89
C SER A 186 -5.29 -4.44 -12.73
N ALA A 187 -4.27 -5.04 -12.11
CA ALA A 187 -4.23 -6.49 -11.87
C ALA A 187 -5.34 -6.93 -10.87
N LEU A 188 -5.62 -6.12 -9.86
CA LEU A 188 -6.73 -6.33 -8.93
C LEU A 188 -8.08 -6.22 -9.65
N ILE A 189 -8.28 -5.18 -10.47
CA ILE A 189 -9.51 -4.97 -11.26
C ILE A 189 -9.75 -6.15 -12.19
N ALA A 190 -8.72 -6.67 -12.85
CA ALA A 190 -8.85 -7.81 -13.75
C ALA A 190 -9.41 -9.04 -13.02
N ASP A 191 -8.89 -9.37 -11.83
CA ASP A 191 -9.38 -10.49 -11.05
C ASP A 191 -10.79 -10.23 -10.50
N LEU A 192 -11.11 -9.00 -10.03
CA LEU A 192 -12.46 -8.63 -9.61
C LEU A 192 -13.51 -8.80 -10.74
N LYS A 193 -13.18 -8.34 -11.96
CA LYS A 193 -14.04 -8.53 -13.15
C LYS A 193 -14.21 -10.00 -13.52
N ARG A 194 -13.17 -10.82 -13.34
CA ARG A 194 -13.27 -12.28 -13.56
C ARG A 194 -14.24 -12.91 -12.55
N VAL A 195 -14.18 -12.52 -11.28
CA VAL A 195 -15.10 -13.00 -10.25
C VAL A 195 -16.52 -12.50 -10.48
N GLN A 196 -16.69 -11.26 -10.93
CA GLN A 196 -18.01 -10.71 -11.30
C GLN A 196 -18.69 -11.54 -12.39
N ASN A 197 -17.94 -11.98 -13.39
CA ASN A 197 -18.44 -12.80 -14.50
C ASN A 197 -18.58 -14.30 -14.13
N ASN A 198 -17.71 -14.80 -13.24
CA ASN A 198 -17.72 -16.20 -12.80
C ASN A 198 -17.32 -16.29 -11.31
N PRO A 199 -18.29 -16.34 -10.39
CA PRO A 199 -18.05 -16.41 -8.95
C PRO A 199 -17.21 -17.61 -8.49
N ASN A 200 -17.18 -18.68 -9.27
CA ASN A 200 -16.46 -19.92 -8.93
C ASN A 200 -15.06 -20.03 -9.57
N ILE A 201 -14.59 -18.93 -10.17
CA ILE A 201 -13.24 -18.93 -10.79
C ILE A 201 -12.17 -19.14 -9.71
N ASP A 202 -11.12 -19.85 -10.07
CA ASP A 202 -9.97 -20.01 -9.21
C ASP A 202 -9.03 -18.79 -9.31
N ILE A 203 -8.74 -18.17 -8.18
CA ILE A 203 -7.80 -17.06 -8.03
C ILE A 203 -6.53 -17.61 -7.37
N VAL A 204 -5.40 -17.42 -8.01
CA VAL A 204 -4.11 -17.88 -7.47
C VAL A 204 -3.64 -16.93 -6.37
N VAL A 205 -3.50 -17.45 -5.18
CA VAL A 205 -2.88 -16.78 -4.03
C VAL A 205 -1.56 -17.47 -3.76
N ALA A 206 -0.47 -16.70 -3.74
CA ALA A 206 0.81 -17.28 -3.33
C ALA A 206 0.69 -17.83 -1.89
N PRO A 207 1.17 -19.05 -1.61
CA PRO A 207 1.03 -19.63 -0.28
C PRO A 207 1.67 -18.73 0.77
N THR A 208 0.91 -18.45 1.84
CA THR A 208 1.30 -17.56 2.96
C THR A 208 2.40 -18.15 3.82
N SER A 209 2.55 -19.46 3.76
CA SER A 209 3.55 -20.17 4.56
C SER A 209 4.47 -20.96 3.65
N ILE A 210 5.72 -20.57 3.60
CA ILE A 210 6.76 -21.59 3.69
C ILE A 210 6.72 -22.07 5.15
N THR A 211 5.64 -22.79 5.49
CA THR A 211 5.67 -23.60 6.70
C THR A 211 6.63 -24.71 6.39
N ASN A 212 7.78 -24.65 7.06
CA ASN A 212 8.66 -25.79 7.23
C ASN A 212 9.10 -26.47 5.93
N SER A 213 9.80 -25.75 5.04
CA SER A 213 11.00 -26.38 4.55
C SER A 213 11.82 -26.67 5.80
N PRO A 214 12.09 -27.94 6.17
CA PRO A 214 13.03 -28.19 7.23
C PRO A 214 14.25 -27.34 6.88
N THR A 215 14.63 -26.44 7.76
CA THR A 215 15.94 -25.80 7.68
C THR A 215 16.87 -26.97 7.49
N GLN A 216 17.49 -27.10 6.30
CA GLN A 216 18.49 -28.15 6.11
C GLN A 216 19.51 -27.84 7.19
N GLU A 217 19.52 -28.62 8.27
CA GLU A 217 20.55 -28.53 9.27
C GLU A 217 21.83 -28.87 8.52
N TRP A 218 22.68 -27.86 8.39
CA TRP A 218 23.99 -28.03 7.78
C TRP A 218 24.73 -29.06 8.59
N THR A 219 25.12 -30.15 7.95
CA THR A 219 25.93 -31.16 8.60
C THR A 219 27.30 -30.58 8.93
N LYS A 220 28.00 -31.16 9.88
CA LYS A 220 29.38 -30.72 10.20
C LYS A 220 30.30 -30.82 8.97
N GLU A 221 30.00 -31.76 8.09
CA GLU A 221 30.68 -31.97 6.81
C GLU A 221 30.41 -30.82 5.83
N ASP A 222 29.17 -30.31 5.73
CA ASP A 222 28.81 -29.17 4.87
C ASP A 222 29.55 -27.90 5.33
N VAL A 223 29.56 -27.64 6.62
CA VAL A 223 30.27 -26.50 7.21
C VAL A 223 31.77 -26.60 6.99
N GLN A 224 32.31 -27.80 7.02
CA GLN A 224 33.74 -28.05 6.82
C GLN A 224 34.11 -27.94 5.33
N ALA A 225 33.25 -28.36 4.41
CA ALA A 225 33.43 -28.19 2.97
C ALA A 225 33.45 -26.70 2.56
N ILE A 226 32.59 -25.88 3.14
CA ILE A 226 32.57 -24.41 2.92
C ILE A 226 33.87 -23.79 3.48
N ARG A 227 34.29 -24.20 4.67
CA ARG A 227 35.49 -23.67 5.35
C ARG A 227 36.77 -24.02 4.62
N ASN A 228 36.81 -25.16 3.94
CA ASN A 228 37.97 -25.65 3.18
C ASN A 228 37.97 -25.16 1.71
N GLY A 229 37.02 -24.30 1.30
CA GLY A 229 36.97 -23.77 -0.06
C GLY A 229 36.63 -24.81 -1.15
N SER A 230 36.15 -26.01 -0.75
CA SER A 230 35.80 -27.11 -1.65
C SER A 230 34.31 -27.13 -2.02
N ALA A 231 33.56 -26.05 -1.73
CA ALA A 231 32.19 -25.92 -2.19
C ALA A 231 32.18 -25.80 -3.71
N ASN A 232 31.61 -26.80 -4.33
CA ASN A 232 31.58 -27.10 -5.75
C ASN A 232 31.24 -25.85 -6.58
N ARG A 233 32.17 -25.39 -7.42
CA ARG A 233 31.97 -24.34 -8.40
C ARG A 233 31.03 -24.72 -9.54
N ASP A 234 30.55 -25.98 -9.58
CA ASP A 234 29.80 -26.53 -10.70
C ASP A 234 28.30 -26.25 -10.72
N LEU A 235 27.76 -25.56 -9.68
CA LEU A 235 26.35 -25.19 -9.63
C LEU A 235 26.01 -23.88 -10.38
N TYR A 236 27.01 -23.11 -10.84
CA TYR A 236 26.79 -21.85 -11.57
C TYR A 236 27.38 -21.83 -12.99
N SER A 237 27.80 -22.99 -13.53
CA SER A 237 28.37 -23.08 -14.86
C SER A 237 27.50 -23.90 -15.84
N GLN A 238 26.19 -23.63 -15.85
CA GLN A 238 25.39 -23.95 -17.02
C GLN A 238 25.36 -22.72 -17.93
N PRO A 239 25.81 -22.83 -19.19
CA PRO A 239 25.66 -21.73 -20.14
C PRO A 239 24.18 -21.52 -20.41
N TYR A 240 23.72 -20.27 -20.27
CA TYR A 240 22.38 -19.86 -20.71
C TYR A 240 22.35 -20.02 -22.23
N GLU A 241 21.73 -21.10 -22.73
CA GLU A 241 21.41 -21.21 -24.15
C GLU A 241 20.28 -20.22 -24.47
N ASN A 242 20.65 -19.14 -25.17
CA ASN A 242 19.67 -18.24 -25.75
C ASN A 242 18.76 -19.01 -26.73
N PRO A 243 17.43 -18.80 -26.66
CA PRO A 243 16.54 -19.34 -27.69
C PRO A 243 16.91 -18.75 -29.07
N PRO A 244 16.75 -19.51 -30.19
CA PRO A 244 17.15 -19.04 -31.50
C PRO A 244 16.39 -17.78 -31.90
N VAL A 245 17.14 -16.72 -32.18
CA VAL A 245 16.62 -15.46 -32.75
C VAL A 245 16.27 -15.78 -34.23
N SER A 246 14.98 -15.71 -34.56
CA SER A 246 14.52 -15.68 -35.94
C SER A 246 15.07 -14.42 -36.62
N GLN A 247 15.86 -14.60 -37.66
CA GLN A 247 16.31 -13.57 -38.57
C GLN A 247 15.10 -12.98 -39.28
N GLU A 248 14.85 -11.68 -39.05
CA GLU A 248 14.34 -10.68 -39.98
C GLU A 248 14.07 -9.40 -39.25
N MET A 249 15.07 -8.47 -39.26
CA MET A 249 14.77 -7.03 -39.37
C MET A 249 16.08 -6.23 -39.50
N GLY A 250 16.02 -5.27 -40.38
CA GLY A 250 17.06 -4.55 -41.04
C GLY A 250 18.02 -3.74 -40.17
N GLU A 251 19.11 -3.35 -40.81
CA GLU A 251 20.23 -2.57 -40.30
C GLU A 251 19.77 -1.25 -39.64
N ILE A 252 20.02 -1.10 -38.31
CA ILE A 252 19.99 0.20 -37.64
C ILE A 252 21.44 0.59 -37.33
N ARG A 253 21.89 1.69 -37.94
CA ARG A 253 23.21 2.28 -37.73
C ARG A 253 23.34 2.82 -36.31
N PRO A 254 24.46 2.64 -35.60
CA PRO A 254 24.67 3.19 -34.26
C PRO A 254 24.96 4.70 -34.33
N ILE A 255 24.22 5.48 -33.53
CA ILE A 255 24.51 6.89 -33.25
C ILE A 255 25.60 6.91 -32.16
N GLY A 256 26.75 7.45 -32.48
CA GLY A 256 27.86 7.60 -31.56
C GLY A 256 27.58 8.64 -30.47
N TYR A 257 27.75 8.25 -29.23
CA TYR A 257 27.91 9.16 -28.10
C TYR A 257 29.38 9.11 -27.62
N ASN A 258 30.14 10.11 -28.03
CA ASN A 258 31.40 10.50 -27.38
C ASN A 258 31.05 11.57 -26.37
N SER A 259 31.27 11.32 -25.08
CA SER A 259 31.84 12.27 -24.12
C SER A 259 31.84 11.69 -22.69
N THR A 260 33.00 11.40 -22.22
CA THR A 260 33.34 11.21 -20.79
C THR A 260 33.21 12.54 -20.05
N PRO A 261 32.54 12.62 -18.88
CA PRO A 261 32.72 13.77 -17.99
C PRO A 261 33.89 13.53 -17.04
N GLN A 262 34.86 14.45 -17.12
CA GLN A 262 35.92 14.60 -16.11
C GLN A 262 35.31 14.98 -14.75
N ALA A 263 35.76 14.33 -13.70
CA ALA A 263 35.47 14.67 -12.32
C ALA A 263 36.01 16.07 -11.98
N ASN A 264 35.12 16.98 -11.58
CA ASN A 264 35.50 18.28 -11.02
C ASN A 264 35.26 18.26 -9.51
N ASN A 265 36.28 17.82 -8.76
CA ASN A 265 36.38 17.89 -7.31
C ASN A 265 36.84 19.29 -6.88
N GLY A 266 35.92 20.24 -6.74
CA GLY A 266 36.34 21.57 -6.31
C GLY A 266 35.22 22.56 -6.16
N ARG A 267 34.16 22.27 -5.38
CA ARG A 267 33.16 23.30 -4.96
C ARG A 267 32.20 22.87 -3.86
N ILE A 268 32.59 21.97 -2.96
CA ILE A 268 31.72 21.56 -1.83
C ILE A 268 32.19 22.16 -0.49
N ASN A 269 33.33 22.80 -0.43
CA ASN A 269 33.89 23.33 0.83
C ASN A 269 33.62 24.83 1.10
N GLU A 270 32.78 25.51 0.32
CA GLU A 270 32.51 26.94 0.50
C GLU A 270 31.09 27.27 1.02
N LEU A 271 30.29 26.26 1.37
CA LEU A 271 28.91 26.47 1.84
C LEU A 271 28.65 25.99 3.30
N LEU A 272 29.70 25.77 4.09
CA LEU A 272 29.58 25.35 5.49
C LEU A 272 30.33 26.29 6.46
N GLN A 273 30.43 27.58 6.14
CA GLN A 273 30.84 28.61 7.10
C GLN A 273 29.84 29.78 6.98
N GLU A 274 29.36 30.22 8.13
CA GLU A 274 28.42 31.32 8.42
C GLU A 274 26.98 30.84 8.59
N ASP A 275 26.60 30.58 9.88
CA ASP A 275 25.67 31.39 10.68
C ASP A 275 25.52 30.77 12.09
N ASP A 276 26.43 31.20 12.98
CA ASP A 276 26.20 31.17 14.43
C ASP A 276 25.49 32.49 14.76
N ASP A 277 24.17 32.49 14.77
CA ASP A 277 23.38 33.59 15.35
C ASP A 277 22.66 33.12 16.62
N GLU A 278 22.96 33.83 17.68
CA GLU A 278 22.52 33.75 19.05
C GLU A 278 20.98 33.70 19.15
N TRP A 279 20.45 32.70 19.85
CA TRP A 279 19.06 32.72 20.33
C TRP A 279 19.02 33.38 21.69
N GLU A 280 18.45 34.60 21.77
CA GLU A 280 18.06 35.25 23.03
C GLU A 280 16.88 34.46 23.65
N GLU A 281 17.06 34.04 24.92
CA GLU A 281 16.01 33.48 25.76
C GLU A 281 15.03 34.61 26.17
N ASP A 282 13.83 34.64 25.62
CA ASP A 282 12.74 35.45 26.11
C ASP A 282 12.09 34.78 27.35
N ASP A 283 12.29 35.45 28.51
CA ASP A 283 11.64 35.14 29.78
C ASP A 283 10.10 35.31 29.68
N TYR A 284 9.35 34.20 29.71
CA TYR A 284 7.89 34.21 29.76
C TYR A 284 7.42 34.11 31.22
N GLU A 285 6.95 35.22 31.81
CA GLU A 285 6.22 35.22 33.09
C GLU A 285 4.72 34.85 32.84
N PRO A 286 4.13 33.90 33.59
CA PRO A 286 2.71 33.58 33.46
C PRO A 286 1.82 34.56 34.23
N GLU A 287 0.76 35.05 33.56
CA GLU A 287 -0.30 35.89 34.17
C GLU A 287 -1.12 35.13 35.24
N PRO A 288 -1.58 35.85 36.31
CA PRO A 288 -2.37 35.23 37.38
C PRO A 288 -3.85 35.05 37.01
N GLN A 289 -4.39 33.88 37.34
CA GLN A 289 -5.80 33.50 37.13
C GLN A 289 -6.74 34.33 38.06
N PRO A 290 -7.93 34.74 37.58
CA PRO A 290 -8.92 35.42 38.40
C PRO A 290 -9.68 34.47 39.34
N LYS A 291 -10.04 34.99 40.51
CA LYS A 291 -10.79 34.30 41.59
C LYS A 291 -12.24 34.00 41.23
#